data_d8b6794f67d7301bf088ea6b73c652ec
#
_entry.id   d8b6794f67d7301bf088ea6b73c652ec
#
_cell.length_a   1.000
_cell.length_b   1.000
_cell.length_c   1.000
_cell.angle_alpha   90.00
_cell.angle_beta   90.00
_cell.angle_gamma   90.00
#
_symmetry.space_group_name_H-M   'P 1'
#
loop_
_entity.id
_entity.type
_entity.pdbx_description
1 polymer ?
#
loop_
_entity_poly.entity_id
_entity_poly.type
_entity_poly.pdbx_seq_one_letter_code
_entity_poly.pdbx_strand_id
1 'polypeptide(L)'
;MNLRDEFERIMREQREIALATMSEGLPHVRIVNFYYDTEKHCVYFATFKDNEKVVELAANPSIAFTTVPHNNTTEHVRASGHAVKSARPITAITEAIVAKAPRFQETVDAVGDDLIPYEITLTEAVVLIGRDHWSRIVF
;
A
#
# COMPACT_ATOMS: atom_id res chain seq x y z
N MET A 1 13.92 -16.13 -13.90
CA MET A 1 12.90 -15.28 -13.23
C MET A 1 13.50 -13.95 -12.85
N ASN A 2 12.90 -12.86 -13.30
CA ASN A 2 13.36 -11.52 -12.92
C ASN A 2 12.63 -11.10 -11.64
N LEU A 3 13.38 -10.84 -10.59
CA LEU A 3 12.82 -10.50 -9.29
C LEU A 3 11.98 -9.22 -9.32
N ARG A 4 12.46 -8.21 -10.03
CA ARG A 4 11.72 -6.93 -10.15
C ARG A 4 10.38 -7.14 -10.87
N ASP A 5 10.36 -7.97 -11.89
CA ASP A 5 9.12 -8.29 -12.63
C ASP A 5 8.13 -9.03 -11.75
N GLU A 6 8.60 -9.95 -10.91
CA GLU A 6 7.73 -10.65 -9.96
C GLU A 6 7.18 -9.72 -8.89
N PHE A 7 8.02 -8.82 -8.39
CA PHE A 7 7.60 -7.79 -7.46
C PHE A 7 6.47 -6.94 -8.06
N GLU A 8 6.69 -6.42 -9.27
CA GLU A 8 5.70 -5.57 -9.95
C GLU A 8 4.41 -6.33 -10.25
N ARG A 9 4.52 -7.60 -10.61
CA ARG A 9 3.34 -8.44 -10.87
C ARG A 9 2.49 -8.58 -9.61
N ILE A 10 3.11 -8.92 -8.48
CA ILE A 10 2.38 -9.08 -7.22
C ILE A 10 1.74 -7.75 -6.81
N MET A 11 2.50 -6.65 -6.89
CA MET A 11 2.00 -5.33 -6.55
C MET A 11 0.84 -4.88 -7.45
N ARG A 12 0.81 -5.35 -8.69
CA ARG A 12 -0.28 -5.06 -9.62
C ARG A 12 -1.52 -5.92 -9.35
N GLU A 13 -1.31 -7.20 -9.02
CA GLU A 13 -2.41 -8.15 -8.86
C GLU A 13 -3.08 -8.13 -7.51
N GLN A 14 -2.31 -7.96 -6.44
CA GLN A 14 -2.87 -7.96 -5.10
C GLN A 14 -3.48 -6.60 -4.78
N ARG A 15 -4.59 -6.61 -4.06
CA ARG A 15 -5.49 -5.44 -3.93
C ARG A 15 -5.35 -4.70 -2.62
N GLU A 16 -4.85 -5.37 -1.59
CA GLU A 16 -4.81 -4.84 -0.25
C GLU A 16 -3.44 -5.00 0.37
N ILE A 17 -3.11 -4.09 1.28
CA ILE A 17 -1.95 -4.23 2.14
C ILE A 17 -2.41 -4.16 3.59
N ALA A 18 -1.75 -4.95 4.44
CA ALA A 18 -1.84 -4.80 5.88
C ALA A 18 -0.75 -3.80 6.26
N LEU A 19 -1.17 -2.57 6.56
CA LEU A 19 -0.29 -1.44 6.78
C LEU A 19 -0.04 -1.23 8.27
N ALA A 20 1.24 -1.28 8.66
CA ALA A 20 1.66 -1.04 10.05
C ALA A 20 2.20 0.37 10.20
N THR A 21 1.72 1.06 11.23
CA THR A 21 2.18 2.39 11.64
C THR A 21 2.56 2.34 13.11
N MET A 22 3.25 3.37 13.58
CA MET A 22 3.67 3.47 14.98
C MET A 22 3.04 4.70 15.62
N SER A 23 2.54 4.55 16.85
CA SER A 23 2.05 5.65 17.65
C SER A 23 2.50 5.43 19.10
N GLU A 24 3.25 6.39 19.62
CA GLU A 24 3.74 6.34 21.02
C GLU A 24 4.47 5.03 21.36
N GLY A 25 5.25 4.52 20.40
CA GLY A 25 6.01 3.27 20.58
C GLY A 25 5.20 2.00 20.40
N LEU A 26 3.92 2.10 20.07
CA LEU A 26 3.05 0.94 19.85
C LEU A 26 2.76 0.77 18.36
N PRO A 27 2.94 -0.44 17.83
CA PRO A 27 2.59 -0.71 16.43
C PRO A 27 1.07 -0.91 16.27
N HIS A 28 0.53 -0.36 15.19
CA HIS A 28 -0.87 -0.54 14.81
C HIS A 28 -0.91 -1.09 13.40
N VAL A 29 -1.86 -1.98 13.08
CA VAL A 29 -1.98 -2.55 11.75
C VAL A 29 -3.43 -2.52 11.30
N ARG A 30 -3.65 -2.20 10.01
CA ARG A 30 -4.98 -2.18 9.38
C ARG A 30 -4.85 -2.51 7.90
N ILE A 31 -5.95 -2.90 7.30
CA ILE A 31 -6.00 -3.26 5.88
C ILE A 31 -6.45 -2.02 5.09
N VAL A 32 -5.71 -1.71 4.02
CA VAL A 32 -6.10 -0.64 3.09
C VAL A 32 -5.94 -1.14 1.66
N ASN A 33 -6.77 -0.64 0.75
CA ASN A 33 -6.57 -0.84 -0.68
C ASN A 33 -5.42 0.04 -1.15
N PHE A 34 -4.71 -0.41 -2.19
CA PHE A 34 -3.54 0.32 -2.65
C PHE A 34 -3.40 0.24 -4.17
N TYR A 35 -2.58 1.14 -4.69
CA TYR A 35 -2.13 1.15 -6.07
C TYR A 35 -0.62 1.37 -6.10
N TYR A 36 0.09 0.61 -6.93
CA TYR A 36 1.53 0.77 -7.11
C TYR A 36 1.81 1.40 -8.47
N ASP A 37 2.54 2.52 -8.48
CA ASP A 37 2.96 3.20 -9.70
C ASP A 37 4.37 2.73 -10.04
N THR A 38 4.49 1.96 -11.13
CA THR A 38 5.77 1.37 -11.56
C THR A 38 6.79 2.41 -12.02
N GLU A 39 6.32 3.56 -12.54
CA GLU A 39 7.20 4.62 -13.01
C GLU A 39 7.81 5.40 -11.85
N LYS A 40 6.99 5.67 -10.83
CA LYS A 40 7.41 6.48 -9.67
C LYS A 40 7.94 5.65 -8.52
N HIS A 41 7.77 4.33 -8.56
CA HIS A 41 8.15 3.40 -7.49
C HIS A 41 7.49 3.76 -6.16
N CYS A 42 6.23 4.18 -6.22
CA CYS A 42 5.45 4.59 -5.06
C CYS A 42 4.20 3.77 -4.91
N VAL A 43 3.83 3.52 -3.66
CA VAL A 43 2.56 2.90 -3.30
C VAL A 43 1.61 4.02 -2.87
N TYR A 44 0.40 4.02 -3.41
CA TYR A 44 -0.62 5.02 -3.08
C TYR A 44 -1.81 4.38 -2.40
N PHE A 45 -2.36 5.07 -1.43
CA PHE A 45 -3.61 4.68 -0.80
C PHE A 45 -4.39 5.93 -0.42
N ALA A 46 -5.68 5.73 -0.13
CA ALA A 46 -6.56 6.81 0.31
C ALA A 46 -7.06 6.49 1.71
N THR A 47 -7.19 7.50 2.54
CA THR A 47 -7.68 7.35 3.90
C THR A 47 -8.56 8.53 4.28
N PHE A 48 -9.40 8.35 5.31
CA PHE A 48 -10.25 9.42 5.81
C PHE A 48 -9.39 10.51 6.44
N LYS A 49 -9.69 11.77 6.14
CA LYS A 49 -8.91 12.92 6.63
C LYS A 49 -8.89 13.03 8.16
N ASP A 50 -9.89 12.47 8.83
CA ASP A 50 -9.99 12.48 10.30
C ASP A 50 -9.59 11.15 10.94
N ASN A 51 -8.95 10.25 10.18
CA ASN A 51 -8.54 8.94 10.68
C ASN A 51 -7.31 9.07 11.60
N GLU A 52 -7.22 8.20 12.60
CA GLU A 52 -6.07 8.15 13.51
C GLU A 52 -4.75 7.97 12.78
N LYS A 53 -4.77 7.24 11.66
CA LYS A 53 -3.61 7.02 10.81
C LYS A 53 -2.97 8.32 10.33
N VAL A 54 -3.79 9.33 10.06
CA VAL A 54 -3.31 10.65 9.61
C VAL A 54 -2.46 11.29 10.71
N VAL A 55 -2.92 11.24 11.96
CA VAL A 55 -2.21 11.78 13.11
C VAL A 55 -0.92 10.97 13.34
N GLU A 56 -1.00 9.66 13.30
CA GLU A 56 0.14 8.76 13.51
C GLU A 56 1.24 9.01 12.47
N LEU A 57 0.86 9.12 11.19
CA LEU A 57 1.82 9.32 10.11
C LEU A 57 2.46 10.71 10.14
N ALA A 58 1.74 11.73 10.59
CA ALA A 58 2.30 13.06 10.76
C ALA A 58 3.39 13.06 11.83
N ALA A 59 3.21 12.27 12.90
CA ALA A 59 4.19 12.17 13.99
C ALA A 59 5.35 11.23 13.63
N ASN A 60 5.06 10.14 12.90
CA ASN A 60 6.07 9.15 12.51
C ASN A 60 5.71 8.57 11.14
N PRO A 61 6.40 8.99 10.08
CA PRO A 61 6.10 8.51 8.72
C PRO A 61 6.61 7.11 8.41
N SER A 62 7.40 6.50 9.28
CA SER A 62 7.93 5.15 9.05
C SER A 62 6.81 4.13 9.09
N ILE A 63 6.76 3.28 8.05
CA ILE A 63 5.74 2.25 7.93
C ILE A 63 6.35 0.93 7.47
N ALA A 64 5.59 -0.13 7.67
CA ALA A 64 5.85 -1.41 7.05
C ALA A 64 4.50 -1.97 6.57
N PHE A 65 4.54 -2.86 5.59
CA PHE A 65 3.33 -3.53 5.15
C PHE A 65 3.62 -4.91 4.61
N THR A 66 2.58 -5.72 4.51
CA THR A 66 2.57 -6.91 3.69
C THR A 66 1.37 -6.82 2.75
N THR A 67 1.57 -7.22 1.50
CA THR A 67 0.43 -7.41 0.62
C THR A 67 -0.38 -8.60 1.13
N VAL A 68 -1.68 -8.61 0.83
CA VAL A 68 -2.58 -9.68 1.28
C VAL A 68 -2.83 -10.62 0.11
N PRO A 69 -2.38 -11.88 0.18
CA PRO A 69 -2.63 -12.85 -0.89
C PRO A 69 -4.12 -13.14 -1.07
N HIS A 70 -4.52 -13.47 -2.29
CA HIS A 70 -5.90 -13.84 -2.62
C HIS A 70 -5.89 -14.98 -3.64
N ASN A 71 -7.07 -15.52 -3.92
CA ASN A 71 -7.26 -16.60 -4.91
C ASN A 71 -6.37 -17.84 -4.64
N ASN A 72 -6.26 -18.23 -3.36
CA ASN A 72 -5.50 -19.41 -2.93
C ASN A 72 -4.00 -19.34 -3.23
N THR A 73 -3.46 -18.15 -3.48
CA THR A 73 -2.01 -17.98 -3.62
C THR A 73 -1.41 -17.64 -2.26
N THR A 74 -0.12 -17.92 -2.09
CA THR A 74 0.61 -17.58 -0.88
C THR A 74 1.71 -16.55 -1.12
N GLU A 75 1.95 -16.22 -2.40
CA GLU A 75 2.95 -15.21 -2.75
C GLU A 75 2.55 -13.85 -2.22
N HIS A 76 3.52 -13.09 -1.74
CA HIS A 76 3.26 -11.75 -1.21
C HIS A 76 4.55 -10.95 -1.15
N VAL A 77 4.39 -9.66 -0.90
CA VAL A 77 5.49 -8.72 -0.73
C VAL A 77 5.40 -8.12 0.67
N ARG A 78 6.53 -8.10 1.38
CA ARG A 78 6.67 -7.33 2.62
C ARG A 78 7.58 -6.16 2.31
N ALA A 79 7.24 -4.99 2.81
CA ALA A 79 8.03 -3.80 2.51
C ALA A 79 8.07 -2.84 3.67
N SER A 80 9.05 -1.95 3.64
CA SER A 80 9.15 -0.83 4.56
C SER A 80 9.42 0.44 3.78
N GLY A 81 9.10 1.56 4.39
CA GLY A 81 9.28 2.86 3.75
C GLY A 81 8.71 3.99 4.60
N HIS A 82 8.37 5.08 3.92
CA HIS A 82 7.85 6.30 4.53
C HIS A 82 6.57 6.73 3.84
N ALA A 83 5.53 7.01 4.62
CA ALA A 83 4.23 7.43 4.10
C ALA A 83 4.00 8.91 4.42
N VAL A 84 3.66 9.70 3.41
CA VAL A 84 3.33 11.11 3.54
C VAL A 84 2.13 11.43 2.67
N LYS A 85 1.47 12.56 2.93
CA LYS A 85 0.38 13.01 2.06
C LYS A 85 0.91 13.20 0.65
N SER A 86 0.16 12.69 -0.33
CA SER A 86 0.53 12.81 -1.74
C SER A 86 0.08 14.17 -2.29
N ALA A 87 0.88 14.71 -3.20
CA ALA A 87 0.50 15.90 -3.96
C ALA A 87 -0.40 15.55 -5.15
N ARG A 88 -0.57 14.26 -5.46
CA ARG A 88 -1.43 13.83 -6.57
C ARG A 88 -2.90 14.03 -6.19
N PRO A 89 -3.76 14.37 -7.19
CA PRO A 89 -5.19 14.49 -6.93
C PRO A 89 -5.78 13.20 -6.37
N ILE A 90 -6.67 13.30 -5.39
CA ILE A 90 -7.31 12.13 -4.78
C ILE A 90 -8.05 11.29 -5.85
N THR A 91 -8.65 11.96 -6.86
CA THR A 91 -9.36 11.24 -7.92
C THR A 91 -8.45 10.34 -8.72
N ALA A 92 -7.20 10.75 -8.99
CA ALA A 92 -6.23 9.92 -9.69
C ALA A 92 -5.92 8.64 -8.89
N ILE A 93 -5.81 8.77 -7.57
CA ILE A 93 -5.52 7.64 -6.69
C ILE A 93 -6.73 6.71 -6.59
N THR A 94 -7.92 7.25 -6.34
CA THR A 94 -9.14 6.43 -6.20
C THR A 94 -9.49 5.72 -7.50
N GLU A 95 -9.35 6.36 -8.64
CA GLU A 95 -9.60 5.72 -9.94
C GLU A 95 -8.65 4.55 -10.19
N ALA A 96 -7.36 4.72 -9.85
CA ALA A 96 -6.38 3.67 -10.01
C ALA A 96 -6.67 2.47 -9.07
N ILE A 97 -7.11 2.73 -7.85
CA ILE A 97 -7.49 1.68 -6.91
C ILE A 97 -8.75 0.95 -7.40
N VAL A 98 -9.75 1.67 -7.87
CA VAL A 98 -11.01 1.08 -8.38
C VAL A 98 -10.73 0.20 -9.60
N ALA A 99 -9.82 0.60 -10.48
CA ALA A 99 -9.46 -0.21 -11.65
C ALA A 99 -8.95 -1.60 -11.26
N LYS A 100 -8.29 -1.71 -10.13
CA LYS A 100 -7.75 -2.95 -9.59
C LYS A 100 -8.72 -3.65 -8.64
N ALA A 101 -9.41 -2.88 -7.81
CA ALA A 101 -10.33 -3.38 -6.79
C ALA A 101 -11.69 -2.67 -6.95
N PRO A 102 -12.56 -3.16 -7.85
CA PRO A 102 -13.82 -2.46 -8.21
C PRO A 102 -14.74 -2.16 -7.03
N ARG A 103 -14.72 -2.98 -5.97
CA ARG A 103 -15.56 -2.76 -4.80
C ARG A 103 -15.20 -1.48 -4.04
N PHE A 104 -14.02 -0.94 -4.26
CA PHE A 104 -13.62 0.32 -3.66
C PHE A 104 -14.48 1.48 -4.15
N GLN A 105 -15.16 1.33 -5.29
CA GLN A 105 -16.08 2.34 -5.80
C GLN A 105 -17.19 2.64 -4.79
N GLU A 106 -17.63 1.62 -4.02
CA GLU A 106 -18.65 1.81 -2.98
C GLU A 106 -18.18 2.82 -1.93
N THR A 107 -16.91 2.74 -1.55
CA THR A 107 -16.31 3.67 -0.58
C THR A 107 -16.22 5.07 -1.18
N VAL A 108 -15.80 5.18 -2.43
CA VAL A 108 -15.68 6.48 -3.11
C VAL A 108 -17.05 7.14 -3.23
N ASP A 109 -18.08 6.39 -3.59
CA ASP A 109 -19.46 6.92 -3.71
C ASP A 109 -20.00 7.38 -2.39
N ALA A 110 -19.70 6.66 -1.30
CA ALA A 110 -20.24 6.97 0.01
C ALA A 110 -19.50 8.13 0.71
N VAL A 111 -18.16 8.17 0.60
CA VAL A 111 -17.33 9.05 1.43
C VAL A 111 -16.13 9.65 0.68
N GLY A 112 -16.17 9.66 -0.65
CA GLY A 112 -15.05 10.12 -1.46
C GLY A 112 -14.55 11.53 -1.12
N ASP A 113 -15.46 12.42 -0.74
CA ASP A 113 -15.10 13.82 -0.40
C ASP A 113 -14.30 13.92 0.91
N ASP A 114 -14.30 12.86 1.72
CA ASP A 114 -13.58 12.83 2.99
C ASP A 114 -12.25 12.07 2.87
N LEU A 115 -11.91 11.57 1.67
CA LEU A 115 -10.67 10.84 1.45
C LEU A 115 -9.54 11.77 1.06
N ILE A 116 -8.34 11.46 1.56
CA ILE A 116 -7.11 12.16 1.20
C ILE A 116 -6.08 11.15 0.72
N PRO A 117 -5.20 11.55 -0.22
CA PRO A 117 -4.22 10.64 -0.79
C PRO A 117 -2.94 10.59 0.04
N TYR A 118 -2.37 9.39 0.14
CA TYR A 118 -1.06 9.16 0.74
C TYR A 118 -0.17 8.44 -0.24
N GLU A 119 1.13 8.67 -0.14
CA GLU A 119 2.11 7.94 -0.92
C GLU A 119 3.19 7.36 -0.01
N ILE A 120 3.63 6.15 -0.35
CA ILE A 120 4.70 5.45 0.36
C ILE A 120 5.89 5.36 -0.58
N THR A 121 7.02 5.92 -0.14
CA THR A 121 8.30 5.70 -0.79
C THR A 121 8.93 4.49 -0.15
N LEU A 122 9.22 3.46 -0.95
CA LEU A 122 9.78 2.21 -0.46
C LEU A 122 11.28 2.33 -0.22
N THR A 123 11.75 1.77 0.88
CA THR A 123 13.18 1.63 1.16
C THR A 123 13.67 0.22 0.87
N GLU A 124 12.84 -0.77 1.18
CA GLU A 124 13.21 -2.17 1.03
C GLU A 124 11.94 -3.00 0.85
N ALA A 125 12.03 -4.07 0.08
CA ALA A 125 10.95 -5.05 -0.06
C ALA A 125 11.55 -6.46 -0.07
N VAL A 126 10.79 -7.40 0.45
CA VAL A 126 11.08 -8.84 0.36
C VAL A 126 9.95 -9.46 -0.45
N VAL A 127 10.31 -10.15 -1.50
CA VAL A 127 9.37 -10.83 -2.40
C VAL A 127 9.36 -12.31 -2.03
N LEU A 128 8.20 -12.85 -1.67
CA LEU A 128 8.04 -14.24 -1.28
C LEU A 128 7.15 -14.93 -2.32
N ILE A 129 7.77 -15.78 -3.14
CA ILE A 129 7.06 -16.51 -4.19
C ILE A 129 6.60 -17.87 -3.69
N GLY A 130 7.40 -18.49 -2.83
CA GLY A 130 7.07 -19.76 -2.23
C GLY A 130 7.86 -19.92 -0.95
N ARG A 131 7.68 -21.08 -0.31
CA ARG A 131 8.27 -21.34 1.00
C ARG A 131 9.78 -21.12 1.03
N ASP A 132 10.48 -21.54 -0.05
CA ASP A 132 11.93 -21.47 -0.16
C ASP A 132 12.42 -20.45 -1.18
N HIS A 133 11.50 -19.64 -1.74
CA HIS A 133 11.82 -18.66 -2.77
C HIS A 133 11.45 -17.26 -2.29
N TRP A 134 12.41 -16.61 -1.66
CA TRP A 134 12.25 -15.22 -1.25
C TRP A 134 13.52 -14.45 -1.59
N SER A 135 13.38 -13.18 -1.88
CA SER A 135 14.51 -12.30 -2.18
C SER A 135 14.18 -10.86 -1.80
N ARG A 136 15.26 -10.11 -1.58
CA ARG A 136 15.17 -8.73 -1.12
C ARG A 136 15.51 -7.74 -2.24
N ILE A 137 14.76 -6.65 -2.30
CA ILE A 137 15.03 -5.52 -3.19
C ILE A 137 15.28 -4.31 -2.31
N VAL A 138 16.36 -3.58 -2.59
CA VAL A 138 16.65 -2.30 -1.94
C VAL A 138 16.40 -1.20 -2.95
N PHE A 139 15.61 -0.23 -2.55
CA PHE A 139 15.22 0.88 -3.42
C PHE A 139 16.12 2.10 -3.22
#